data_25c0a6a25dab3d01cf1500b27d0dab7e
#
_entry.id   25c0a6a25dab3d01cf1500b27d0dab7e
#
_cell.length_a   1.000
_cell.length_b   1.000
_cell.length_c   1.000
_cell.angle_alpha   90.00
_cell.angle_beta   90.00
_cell.angle_gamma   90.00
#
_symmetry.space_group_name_H-M   'P 1'
#
loop_
_entity.id
_entity.type
_entity.pdbx_description
1 polymer ?
#
loop_
_entity_poly.entity_id
_entity_poly.type
_entity_poly.pdbx_seq_one_letter_code
_entity_poly.pdbx_strand_id
1 'polypeptide(L)'
;MNKSGHGAVLSRVGTAPPAPAALVLVLHGGSADSFTMTRGRDLAVLRLWPIARVIARVVPSVAVHRLRFSVRGWNADGAAVVRDARWAIQILRERFPSVPIVLVGHSMGARTALHVGGDADIAGLVLLAPWAPSDDPAEQLAGRTVVVVQGARDRMVPEPTTRPWLARARAAGARVSSTLLPFGGHTMLRRFWVWHRLAAQGVLTVITESAGSAAWAADGVGTAGRVGKAGRVGKAGRVGTAGRVGTAGRVGTAGRVGEADGVGTAGCVGRTFRSDRRPDRAS
;
A
#
# COMPACT_ATOMS: atom_id res chain seq x y z
N MET A 1 12.91 -24.35 -3.13
CA MET A 1 13.66 -23.12 -3.45
C MET A 1 13.89 -23.10 -4.96
N ASN A 2 13.37 -22.09 -5.65
CA ASN A 2 13.52 -21.92 -7.09
C ASN A 2 14.61 -20.88 -7.36
N LYS A 3 15.41 -21.10 -8.40
CA LYS A 3 16.45 -20.15 -8.85
C LYS A 3 16.17 -19.77 -10.31
N SER A 4 16.26 -18.49 -10.62
CA SER A 4 16.18 -18.01 -12.00
C SER A 4 17.54 -18.16 -12.70
N GLY A 5 17.56 -18.18 -14.03
CA GLY A 5 18.79 -18.16 -14.82
C GLY A 5 19.66 -16.93 -14.61
N HIS A 6 19.10 -15.83 -14.06
CA HIS A 6 19.79 -14.56 -13.79
C HIS A 6 20.10 -14.33 -12.29
N GLY A 7 19.97 -15.36 -11.44
CA GLY A 7 20.46 -15.33 -10.05
C GLY A 7 19.46 -14.93 -8.97
N ALA A 8 18.20 -14.58 -9.32
CA ALA A 8 17.14 -14.39 -8.33
C ALA A 8 16.76 -15.71 -7.67
N VAL A 9 16.29 -15.67 -6.42
CA VAL A 9 15.93 -16.86 -5.65
C VAL A 9 14.58 -16.65 -4.96
N LEU A 10 13.63 -17.52 -5.27
CA LEU A 10 12.34 -17.60 -4.59
C LEU A 10 12.36 -18.73 -3.56
N SER A 11 12.03 -18.42 -2.30
CA SER A 11 12.03 -19.38 -1.20
C SER A 11 10.74 -19.25 -0.37
N ARG A 12 10.19 -20.40 0.05
CA ARG A 12 9.04 -20.44 0.96
C ARG A 12 9.49 -20.25 2.41
N VAL A 13 8.61 -19.64 3.21
CA VAL A 13 8.80 -19.40 4.65
C VAL A 13 7.75 -20.19 5.43
N GLY A 14 8.19 -21.04 6.32
CA GLY A 14 7.30 -21.88 7.13
C GLY A 14 6.56 -22.95 6.34
N THR A 15 5.53 -23.50 6.95
CA THR A 15 4.62 -24.48 6.35
C THR A 15 3.50 -23.71 5.64
N ALA A 16 3.21 -24.04 4.39
CA ALA A 16 2.05 -23.50 3.70
C ALA A 16 0.81 -24.36 3.99
N PRO A 17 -0.38 -23.75 4.13
CA PRO A 17 -1.63 -24.52 4.17
C PRO A 17 -1.83 -25.26 2.83
N PRO A 18 -2.55 -26.41 2.84
CA PRO A 18 -2.81 -27.16 1.61
C PRO A 18 -3.53 -26.33 0.54
N ALA A 19 -4.48 -25.50 0.95
CA ALA A 19 -5.23 -24.55 0.10
C ALA A 19 -5.07 -23.14 0.68
N PRO A 20 -4.06 -22.37 0.27
CA PRO A 20 -3.86 -21.03 0.78
C PRO A 20 -4.93 -20.07 0.25
N ALA A 21 -5.49 -19.25 1.15
CA ALA A 21 -6.43 -18.17 0.79
C ALA A 21 -5.76 -17.05 0.00
N ALA A 22 -4.46 -16.86 0.21
CA ALA A 22 -3.63 -15.94 -0.56
C ALA A 22 -2.16 -16.34 -0.49
N LEU A 23 -1.39 -15.87 -1.46
CA LEU A 23 0.07 -15.94 -1.44
C LEU A 23 0.62 -14.59 -0.98
N VAL A 24 1.68 -14.62 -0.19
CA VAL A 24 2.41 -13.40 0.20
C VAL A 24 3.80 -13.46 -0.39
N LEU A 25 4.16 -12.47 -1.23
CA LEU A 25 5.49 -12.33 -1.79
C LEU A 25 6.23 -11.18 -1.12
N VAL A 26 7.28 -11.50 -0.36
CA VAL A 26 8.08 -10.52 0.39
C VAL A 26 9.29 -10.09 -0.43
N LEU A 27 9.43 -8.78 -0.62
CA LEU A 27 10.42 -8.10 -1.46
C LEU A 27 11.34 -7.25 -0.58
N HIS A 28 12.64 -7.58 -0.56
CA HIS A 28 13.60 -6.87 0.30
C HIS A 28 14.05 -5.53 -0.28
N GLY A 29 14.59 -4.67 0.57
CA GLY A 29 15.20 -3.41 0.18
C GLY A 29 16.55 -3.59 -0.53
N GLY A 30 17.09 -2.48 -1.01
CA GLY A 30 18.39 -2.43 -1.67
C GLY A 30 18.94 -1.01 -1.69
N SER A 31 19.86 -0.74 -2.59
CA SER A 31 20.42 0.60 -2.86
C SER A 31 19.79 1.23 -4.10
N ALA A 32 20.05 2.52 -4.32
CA ALA A 32 19.68 3.17 -5.57
C ALA A 32 20.48 2.59 -6.73
N ASP A 33 21.79 2.41 -6.52
CA ASP A 33 22.73 1.97 -7.52
C ASP A 33 23.65 0.86 -6.99
N SER A 34 23.55 -0.34 -7.54
CA SER A 34 24.51 -1.43 -7.34
C SER A 34 24.19 -2.63 -8.23
N PHE A 35 25.06 -2.95 -9.14
CA PHE A 35 24.99 -4.18 -9.93
C PHE A 35 25.60 -5.40 -9.22
N THR A 36 26.08 -5.22 -7.97
CA THR A 36 26.58 -6.32 -7.17
C THR A 36 25.49 -7.36 -6.93
N MET A 37 25.83 -8.63 -7.10
CA MET A 37 24.94 -9.75 -6.85
C MET A 37 24.45 -9.75 -5.38
N THR A 38 23.16 -9.91 -5.16
CA THR A 38 22.59 -10.03 -3.83
C THR A 38 22.92 -11.38 -3.21
N ARG A 39 23.40 -11.36 -1.97
CA ARG A 39 23.69 -12.57 -1.20
C ARG A 39 22.64 -12.81 -0.11
N GLY A 40 22.40 -14.08 0.23
CA GLY A 40 21.42 -14.42 1.28
C GLY A 40 21.74 -13.83 2.66
N ARG A 41 23.03 -13.50 2.92
CA ARG A 41 23.53 -12.87 4.15
C ARG A 41 23.47 -11.34 4.16
N ASP A 42 23.02 -10.73 3.08
CA ASP A 42 22.90 -9.26 3.02
C ASP A 42 21.85 -8.77 4.01
N LEU A 43 22.16 -7.72 4.77
CA LEU A 43 21.27 -7.21 5.83
C LEU A 43 19.87 -6.83 5.31
N ALA A 44 19.79 -6.33 4.10
CA ALA A 44 18.50 -6.01 3.46
C ALA A 44 17.62 -7.27 3.29
N VAL A 45 18.23 -8.41 2.93
CA VAL A 45 17.55 -9.71 2.80
C VAL A 45 17.17 -10.27 4.16
N LEU A 46 18.13 -10.27 5.12
CA LEU A 46 17.93 -10.84 6.45
C LEU A 46 16.86 -10.09 7.24
N ARG A 47 16.77 -8.77 7.09
CA ARG A 47 15.79 -7.91 7.78
C ARG A 47 14.34 -8.32 7.53
N LEU A 48 14.01 -8.78 6.35
CA LEU A 48 12.65 -9.17 5.98
C LEU A 48 12.30 -10.61 6.41
N TRP A 49 13.29 -11.39 6.83
CA TRP A 49 13.04 -12.77 7.26
C TRP A 49 12.16 -12.87 8.52
N PRO A 50 12.38 -12.10 9.60
CA PRO A 50 11.49 -12.09 10.75
C PRO A 50 10.07 -11.63 10.40
N ILE A 51 9.93 -10.60 9.55
CA ILE A 51 8.62 -10.11 9.08
C ILE A 51 7.87 -11.23 8.36
N ALA A 52 8.53 -11.91 7.43
CA ALA A 52 7.92 -13.02 6.70
C ALA A 52 7.50 -14.18 7.63
N ARG A 53 8.30 -14.48 8.66
CA ARG A 53 7.94 -15.49 9.67
C ARG A 53 6.76 -15.08 10.54
N VAL A 54 6.68 -13.80 10.93
CA VAL A 54 5.55 -13.29 11.71
C VAL A 54 4.27 -13.35 10.87
N ILE A 55 4.31 -12.94 9.60
CA ILE A 55 3.17 -13.06 8.69
C ILE A 55 2.71 -14.51 8.59
N ALA A 56 3.64 -15.46 8.32
CA ALA A 56 3.31 -16.90 8.21
C ALA A 56 2.72 -17.49 9.49
N ARG A 57 3.08 -16.95 10.66
CA ARG A 57 2.57 -17.42 11.97
C ARG A 57 1.22 -16.78 12.33
N VAL A 58 1.07 -15.48 12.08
CA VAL A 58 -0.11 -14.70 12.49
C VAL A 58 -1.26 -14.84 11.50
N VAL A 59 -0.96 -15.11 10.23
CA VAL A 59 -1.95 -15.32 9.16
C VAL A 59 -1.80 -16.75 8.61
N PRO A 60 -2.28 -17.77 9.31
CA PRO A 60 -2.01 -19.16 8.94
C PRO A 60 -2.69 -19.60 7.64
N SER A 61 -3.65 -18.84 7.13
CA SER A 61 -4.33 -19.09 5.86
C SER A 61 -3.50 -18.72 4.62
N VAL A 62 -2.30 -18.11 4.77
CA VAL A 62 -1.48 -17.70 3.62
C VAL A 62 -0.24 -18.55 3.45
N ALA A 63 0.22 -18.68 2.19
CA ALA A 63 1.53 -19.24 1.89
C ALA A 63 2.53 -18.09 1.65
N VAL A 64 3.54 -17.97 2.52
CA VAL A 64 4.53 -16.89 2.48
C VAL A 64 5.77 -17.29 1.70
N HIS A 65 6.15 -16.44 0.75
CA HIS A 65 7.35 -16.59 -0.06
C HIS A 65 8.20 -15.32 0.02
N ARG A 66 9.49 -15.47 -0.13
CA ARG A 66 10.48 -14.38 -0.17
C ARG A 66 11.25 -14.45 -1.46
N LEU A 67 11.37 -13.30 -2.10
CA LEU A 67 12.26 -13.10 -3.23
C LEU A 67 13.58 -12.50 -2.75
N ARG A 68 14.69 -13.10 -3.14
CA ARG A 68 16.00 -12.50 -3.15
C ARG A 68 16.29 -12.04 -4.57
N PHE A 69 16.39 -10.74 -4.78
CA PHE A 69 16.71 -10.16 -6.09
C PHE A 69 18.09 -10.60 -6.58
N SER A 70 18.30 -10.61 -7.88
CA SER A 70 19.58 -10.92 -8.50
C SER A 70 20.66 -9.90 -8.17
N VAL A 71 20.31 -8.61 -8.14
CA VAL A 71 21.19 -7.48 -7.87
C VAL A 71 20.72 -6.67 -6.66
N ARG A 72 21.66 -5.92 -6.05
CA ARG A 72 21.39 -5.12 -4.84
C ARG A 72 20.72 -3.79 -5.11
N GLY A 73 20.86 -3.25 -6.31
CA GLY A 73 20.42 -1.90 -6.66
C GLY A 73 19.17 -1.86 -7.52
N TRP A 74 18.49 -0.72 -7.45
CA TRP A 74 17.42 -0.38 -8.39
C TRP A 74 17.98 -0.23 -9.81
N ASN A 75 19.06 0.51 -9.96
CA ASN A 75 19.81 0.75 -11.21
C ASN A 75 18.89 1.32 -12.32
N ALA A 76 19.01 2.62 -12.57
CA ALA A 76 18.22 3.34 -13.57
C ALA A 76 16.70 3.14 -13.44
N ASP A 77 16.10 2.31 -14.28
CA ASP A 77 14.65 2.05 -14.35
C ASP A 77 14.16 0.85 -13.51
N GLY A 78 15.07 0.16 -12.81
CA GLY A 78 14.75 -1.00 -12.00
C GLY A 78 14.44 -2.28 -12.79
N ALA A 79 14.74 -2.32 -14.09
CA ALA A 79 14.38 -3.43 -14.96
C ALA A 79 14.79 -4.80 -14.41
N ALA A 80 15.97 -4.92 -13.78
CA ALA A 80 16.45 -6.18 -13.22
C ALA A 80 15.57 -6.67 -12.05
N VAL A 81 15.26 -5.83 -11.07
CA VAL A 81 14.47 -6.22 -9.90
C VAL A 81 12.99 -6.39 -10.23
N VAL A 82 12.46 -5.62 -11.18
CA VAL A 82 11.09 -5.78 -11.72
C VAL A 82 10.95 -7.10 -12.45
N ARG A 83 11.92 -7.47 -13.31
CA ARG A 83 11.98 -8.78 -13.98
C ARG A 83 12.03 -9.92 -12.97
N ASP A 84 12.86 -9.79 -11.92
CA ASP A 84 12.96 -10.80 -10.87
C ASP A 84 11.62 -10.98 -10.12
N ALA A 85 10.91 -9.88 -9.85
CA ALA A 85 9.59 -9.93 -9.21
C ALA A 85 8.54 -10.60 -10.11
N ARG A 86 8.49 -10.25 -11.40
CA ARG A 86 7.59 -10.90 -12.37
C ARG A 86 7.89 -12.39 -12.55
N TRP A 87 9.16 -12.76 -12.60
CA TRP A 87 9.55 -14.16 -12.61
C TRP A 87 9.01 -14.90 -11.36
N ALA A 88 9.17 -14.34 -10.17
CA ALA A 88 8.66 -14.94 -8.94
C ALA A 88 7.12 -15.05 -8.94
N ILE A 89 6.41 -14.02 -9.41
CA ILE A 89 4.96 -14.01 -9.56
C ILE A 89 4.52 -15.12 -10.53
N GLN A 90 5.19 -15.28 -11.66
CA GLN A 90 4.89 -16.34 -12.63
C GLN A 90 5.04 -17.73 -12.00
N ILE A 91 6.14 -18.02 -11.30
CA ILE A 91 6.33 -19.31 -10.60
C ILE A 91 5.22 -19.58 -9.58
N LEU A 92 4.77 -18.52 -8.88
CA LEU A 92 3.69 -18.65 -7.91
C LEU A 92 2.34 -18.92 -8.58
N ARG A 93 2.04 -18.29 -9.71
CA ARG A 93 0.82 -18.53 -10.51
C ARG A 93 0.78 -19.94 -11.07
N GLU A 94 1.89 -20.43 -11.62
CA GLU A 94 1.98 -21.81 -12.13
C GLU A 94 1.73 -22.84 -11.04
N ARG A 95 2.22 -22.56 -9.83
CA ARG A 95 2.09 -23.49 -8.70
C ARG A 95 0.75 -23.40 -7.97
N PHE A 96 0.14 -22.24 -7.95
CA PHE A 96 -1.11 -21.92 -7.24
C PHE A 96 -2.05 -21.12 -8.16
N PRO A 97 -2.64 -21.77 -9.16
CA PRO A 97 -3.55 -21.08 -10.09
C PRO A 97 -4.69 -20.39 -9.33
N SER A 98 -5.02 -19.18 -9.76
CA SER A 98 -6.15 -18.37 -9.23
C SER A 98 -6.06 -17.97 -7.75
N VAL A 99 -4.94 -18.24 -7.06
CA VAL A 99 -4.74 -17.78 -5.68
C VAL A 99 -4.20 -16.36 -5.70
N PRO A 100 -4.88 -15.38 -5.06
CA PRO A 100 -4.46 -13.98 -5.08
C PRO A 100 -3.11 -13.77 -4.39
N ILE A 101 -2.32 -12.82 -4.89
CA ILE A 101 -0.98 -12.52 -4.39
C ILE A 101 -0.99 -11.15 -3.69
N VAL A 102 -0.51 -11.11 -2.45
CA VAL A 102 -0.23 -9.88 -1.71
C VAL A 102 1.27 -9.61 -1.77
N LEU A 103 1.65 -8.42 -2.22
CA LEU A 103 3.05 -8.00 -2.23
C LEU A 103 3.40 -7.27 -0.92
N VAL A 104 4.47 -7.69 -0.25
CA VAL A 104 5.00 -7.02 0.95
C VAL A 104 6.39 -6.51 0.62
N GLY A 105 6.56 -5.21 0.45
CA GLY A 105 7.83 -4.61 0.03
C GLY A 105 8.43 -3.66 1.07
N HIS A 106 9.76 -3.64 1.19
CA HIS A 106 10.50 -2.67 1.98
C HIS A 106 11.41 -1.83 1.09
N SER A 107 11.37 -0.49 1.23
CA SER A 107 12.28 0.42 0.53
C SER A 107 12.28 0.18 -1.00
N MET A 108 13.40 -0.20 -1.62
CA MET A 108 13.49 -0.63 -3.03
C MET A 108 12.50 -1.75 -3.37
N GLY A 109 12.30 -2.73 -2.46
CA GLY A 109 11.31 -3.79 -2.67
C GLY A 109 9.86 -3.27 -2.68
N ALA A 110 9.57 -2.19 -1.94
CA ALA A 110 8.30 -1.49 -2.04
C ALA A 110 8.17 -0.80 -3.40
N ARG A 111 9.21 -0.12 -3.88
CA ARG A 111 9.26 0.45 -5.23
C ARG A 111 9.03 -0.62 -6.31
N THR A 112 9.69 -1.77 -6.18
CA THR A 112 9.44 -2.92 -7.08
C THR A 112 7.98 -3.36 -7.03
N ALA A 113 7.36 -3.42 -5.84
CA ALA A 113 5.94 -3.77 -5.70
C ALA A 113 5.03 -2.78 -6.43
N LEU A 114 5.35 -1.47 -6.46
CA LEU A 114 4.61 -0.49 -7.25
C LEU A 114 4.61 -0.87 -8.73
N HIS A 115 5.77 -1.19 -9.28
CA HIS A 115 5.94 -1.48 -10.71
C HIS A 115 5.27 -2.80 -11.18
N VAL A 116 5.03 -3.75 -10.28
CA VAL A 116 4.34 -5.01 -10.61
C VAL A 116 2.95 -5.10 -9.97
N GLY A 117 2.52 -4.08 -9.23
CA GLY A 117 1.28 -4.11 -8.46
C GLY A 117 0.00 -4.12 -9.30
N GLY A 118 0.09 -3.72 -10.58
CA GLY A 118 -1.00 -3.80 -11.53
C GLY A 118 -1.12 -5.14 -12.26
N ASP A 119 -0.13 -6.04 -12.11
CA ASP A 119 -0.16 -7.34 -12.76
C ASP A 119 -1.40 -8.14 -12.28
N ALA A 120 -1.94 -9.02 -13.15
CA ALA A 120 -3.08 -9.86 -12.80
C ALA A 120 -2.78 -10.69 -11.54
N ASP A 121 -3.81 -11.04 -10.76
CA ASP A 121 -3.74 -11.78 -9.49
C ASP A 121 -3.07 -11.05 -8.33
N ILE A 122 -2.56 -9.82 -8.50
CA ILE A 122 -2.11 -9.02 -7.37
C ILE A 122 -3.33 -8.43 -6.65
N ALA A 123 -3.61 -8.92 -5.45
CA ALA A 123 -4.73 -8.47 -4.63
C ALA A 123 -4.48 -7.07 -4.02
N GLY A 124 -3.23 -6.77 -3.69
CA GLY A 124 -2.84 -5.49 -3.12
C GLY A 124 -1.42 -5.49 -2.56
N LEU A 125 -1.05 -4.39 -1.92
CA LEU A 125 0.31 -4.11 -1.51
C LEU A 125 0.39 -3.71 -0.03
N VAL A 126 1.45 -4.16 0.66
CA VAL A 126 1.88 -3.70 1.98
C VAL A 126 3.28 -3.12 1.84
N LEU A 127 3.41 -1.83 2.01
CA LEU A 127 4.63 -1.07 1.75
C LEU A 127 5.23 -0.59 3.07
N LEU A 128 6.44 -1.02 3.37
CA LEU A 128 7.16 -0.72 4.61
C LEU A 128 8.31 0.24 4.31
N ALA A 129 8.31 1.42 4.92
CA ALA A 129 9.28 2.49 4.65
C ALA A 129 9.55 2.63 3.13
N PRO A 130 8.50 2.82 2.30
CA PRO A 130 8.62 2.71 0.85
C PRO A 130 9.50 3.82 0.27
N TRP A 131 10.33 3.46 -0.69
CA TRP A 131 10.92 4.40 -1.63
C TRP A 131 9.96 4.51 -2.81
N ALA A 132 9.21 5.60 -2.87
CA ALA A 132 8.17 5.84 -3.87
C ALA A 132 8.30 7.25 -4.44
N PRO A 133 9.19 7.47 -5.42
CA PRO A 133 9.27 8.72 -6.16
C PRO A 133 7.92 9.15 -6.74
N SER A 134 7.73 10.45 -6.89
CA SER A 134 6.46 11.01 -7.34
C SER A 134 6.03 10.57 -8.74
N ASP A 135 6.98 10.22 -9.58
CA ASP A 135 6.83 9.79 -10.97
C ASP A 135 6.69 8.26 -11.15
N ASP A 136 6.89 7.49 -10.07
CA ASP A 136 6.66 6.04 -10.14
C ASP A 136 5.19 5.71 -10.46
N PRO A 137 4.91 4.56 -11.11
CA PRO A 137 3.56 4.17 -11.49
C PRO A 137 2.58 4.14 -10.32
N ALA A 138 1.38 4.69 -10.50
CA ALA A 138 0.31 4.71 -9.51
C ALA A 138 -1.05 4.28 -10.11
N GLU A 139 -1.29 4.58 -11.36
CA GLU A 139 -2.57 4.44 -12.06
C GLU A 139 -3.00 2.97 -12.18
N GLN A 140 -2.05 2.05 -12.36
CA GLN A 140 -2.30 0.60 -12.42
C GLN A 140 -2.78 0.01 -11.09
N LEU A 141 -2.74 0.80 -9.99
CA LEU A 141 -3.23 0.38 -8.68
C LEU A 141 -4.71 0.72 -8.46
N ALA A 142 -5.42 1.24 -9.45
CA ALA A 142 -6.85 1.49 -9.38
C ALA A 142 -7.60 0.25 -8.85
N GLY A 143 -8.48 0.45 -7.85
CA GLY A 143 -9.21 -0.62 -7.18
C GLY A 143 -8.39 -1.53 -6.27
N ARG A 144 -7.06 -1.39 -6.20
CA ARG A 144 -6.19 -2.17 -5.29
C ARG A 144 -6.16 -1.57 -3.89
N THR A 145 -6.00 -2.44 -2.89
CA THR A 145 -5.72 -2.02 -1.52
C THR A 145 -4.22 -1.85 -1.32
N VAL A 146 -3.82 -0.69 -0.83
CA VAL A 146 -2.42 -0.33 -0.57
C VAL A 146 -2.28 0.11 0.89
N VAL A 147 -1.58 -0.68 1.68
CA VAL A 147 -1.28 -0.38 3.09
C VAL A 147 0.16 0.13 3.19
N VAL A 148 0.35 1.33 3.73
CA VAL A 148 1.66 1.96 3.88
C VAL A 148 2.02 2.13 5.35
N VAL A 149 3.21 1.70 5.74
CA VAL A 149 3.80 1.94 7.06
C VAL A 149 5.09 2.71 6.87
N GLN A 150 5.14 3.93 7.39
CA GLN A 150 6.30 4.82 7.30
C GLN A 150 6.82 5.20 8.67
N GLY A 151 8.12 5.46 8.78
CA GLY A 151 8.73 5.95 10.00
C GLY A 151 8.88 7.47 9.99
N ALA A 152 8.42 8.18 11.03
CA ALA A 152 8.58 9.63 11.14
C ALA A 152 10.05 10.06 11.31
N ARG A 153 10.94 9.12 11.66
CA ARG A 153 12.38 9.35 11.80
C ARG A 153 13.19 8.70 10.67
N ASP A 154 12.53 8.39 9.56
CA ASP A 154 13.22 7.89 8.37
C ASP A 154 13.99 9.05 7.71
N ARG A 155 15.33 8.95 7.76
CA ARG A 155 16.24 9.93 7.16
C ARG A 155 16.73 9.51 5.78
N MET A 156 16.54 8.26 5.38
CA MET A 156 16.93 7.75 4.06
C MET A 156 15.84 8.04 3.02
N VAL A 157 14.58 7.79 3.40
CA VAL A 157 13.39 8.12 2.60
C VAL A 157 12.41 8.87 3.52
N PRO A 158 12.56 10.19 3.69
CA PRO A 158 11.68 10.99 4.52
C PRO A 158 10.23 10.86 4.05
N GLU A 159 9.29 10.74 5.00
CA GLU A 159 7.87 10.55 4.70
C GLU A 159 7.30 11.60 3.71
N PRO A 160 7.66 12.89 3.78
CA PRO A 160 7.16 13.88 2.82
C PRO A 160 7.49 13.56 1.36
N THR A 161 8.55 12.81 1.08
CA THR A 161 8.92 12.43 -0.31
C THR A 161 7.98 11.38 -0.91
N THR A 162 7.26 10.63 -0.07
CA THR A 162 6.29 9.60 -0.50
C THR A 162 4.88 10.19 -0.69
N ARG A 163 4.56 11.34 -0.08
CA ARG A 163 3.21 11.94 -0.12
C ARG A 163 2.68 12.22 -1.52
N PRO A 164 3.47 12.78 -2.47
CA PRO A 164 2.97 13.05 -3.81
C PRO A 164 2.52 11.76 -4.53
N TRP A 165 3.31 10.68 -4.40
CA TRP A 165 2.92 9.38 -4.94
C TRP A 165 1.63 8.85 -4.30
N LEU A 166 1.50 8.94 -2.96
CA LEU A 166 0.28 8.52 -2.25
C LEU A 166 -0.96 9.28 -2.72
N ALA A 167 -0.81 10.58 -2.99
CA ALA A 167 -1.91 11.41 -3.51
C ALA A 167 -2.34 10.94 -4.91
N ARG A 168 -1.37 10.67 -5.81
CA ARG A 168 -1.65 10.13 -7.14
C ARG A 168 -2.33 8.76 -7.08
N ALA A 169 -1.84 7.86 -6.24
CA ALA A 169 -2.43 6.53 -6.08
C ALA A 169 -3.91 6.61 -5.62
N ARG A 170 -4.23 7.51 -4.67
CA ARG A 170 -5.62 7.76 -4.25
C ARG A 170 -6.46 8.36 -5.38
N ALA A 171 -5.93 9.34 -6.09
CA ALA A 171 -6.61 9.97 -7.22
C ALA A 171 -6.89 8.97 -8.35
N ALA A 172 -6.02 7.98 -8.53
CA ALA A 172 -6.21 6.88 -9.47
C ALA A 172 -7.23 5.82 -9.00
N GLY A 173 -7.79 5.96 -7.79
CA GLY A 173 -8.78 5.03 -7.26
C GLY A 173 -8.22 3.86 -6.45
N ALA A 174 -6.95 3.89 -6.05
CA ALA A 174 -6.42 2.93 -5.08
C ALA A 174 -6.95 3.21 -3.67
N ARG A 175 -7.29 2.16 -2.92
CA ARG A 175 -7.67 2.25 -1.50
C ARG A 175 -6.41 2.30 -0.65
N VAL A 176 -5.94 3.52 -0.33
CA VAL A 176 -4.66 3.74 0.35
C VAL A 176 -4.87 4.07 1.82
N SER A 177 -4.42 3.21 2.72
CA SER A 177 -4.25 3.47 4.14
C SER A 177 -2.78 3.71 4.47
N SER A 178 -2.48 4.64 5.37
CA SER A 178 -1.10 4.95 5.76
C SER A 178 -0.98 5.12 7.27
N THR A 179 0.08 4.55 7.85
CA THR A 179 0.42 4.65 9.28
C THR A 179 1.81 5.26 9.41
N LEU A 180 1.91 6.37 10.16
CA LEU A 180 3.17 7.01 10.48
C LEU A 180 3.60 6.60 11.90
N LEU A 181 4.76 5.94 12.01
CA LEU A 181 5.32 5.50 13.28
C LEU A 181 6.23 6.59 13.87
N PRO A 182 5.89 7.21 15.02
CA PRO A 182 6.65 8.34 15.59
C PRO A 182 8.13 8.02 15.85
N PHE A 183 8.45 6.76 16.12
CA PHE A 183 9.81 6.30 16.43
C PHE A 183 10.45 5.47 15.32
N GLY A 184 9.73 5.26 14.22
CA GLY A 184 10.19 4.44 13.12
C GLY A 184 11.31 5.12 12.33
N GLY A 185 12.33 4.34 11.96
CA GLY A 185 13.36 4.73 11.00
C GLY A 185 13.37 3.74 9.84
N HIS A 186 14.12 4.07 8.79
CA HIS A 186 14.17 3.28 7.55
C HIS A 186 14.50 1.81 7.75
N THR A 187 15.40 1.53 8.70
CA THR A 187 15.85 0.16 8.95
C THR A 187 14.86 -0.72 9.69
N MET A 188 13.74 -0.16 10.18
CA MET A 188 12.70 -0.87 10.94
C MET A 188 13.20 -1.59 12.20
N LEU A 189 14.41 -1.29 12.68
CA LEU A 189 15.01 -1.97 13.84
C LEU A 189 14.42 -1.48 15.16
N ARG A 190 14.12 -0.17 15.25
CA ARG A 190 13.54 0.39 16.46
C ARG A 190 12.09 -0.03 16.59
N ARG A 191 11.73 -0.67 17.71
CA ARG A 191 10.41 -1.29 17.94
C ARG A 191 10.02 -2.21 16.77
N PHE A 192 10.93 -3.08 16.35
CA PHE A 192 10.77 -3.98 15.21
C PHE A 192 9.48 -4.79 15.26
N TRP A 193 9.00 -5.18 16.46
CA TRP A 193 7.73 -5.90 16.63
C TRP A 193 6.50 -5.12 16.15
N VAL A 194 6.52 -3.78 16.21
CA VAL A 194 5.43 -2.95 15.70
C VAL A 194 5.37 -3.06 14.17
N TRP A 195 6.52 -2.98 13.50
CA TRP A 195 6.61 -3.17 12.05
C TRP A 195 6.14 -4.55 11.62
N HIS A 196 6.53 -5.59 12.36
CA HIS A 196 6.12 -6.97 12.08
C HIS A 196 4.61 -7.15 12.21
N ARG A 197 4.01 -6.60 13.30
CA ARG A 197 2.59 -6.65 13.53
C ARG A 197 1.81 -5.89 12.45
N LEU A 198 2.23 -4.67 12.12
CA LEU A 198 1.58 -3.87 11.09
C LEU A 198 1.69 -4.50 9.69
N ALA A 199 2.82 -5.14 9.38
CA ALA A 199 2.95 -5.91 8.14
C ALA A 199 1.93 -7.06 8.07
N ALA A 200 1.77 -7.84 9.15
CA ALA A 200 0.79 -8.93 9.20
C ALA A 200 -0.66 -8.41 9.15
N GLN A 201 -0.97 -7.32 9.86
CA GLN A 201 -2.27 -6.66 9.80
C GLN A 201 -2.57 -6.12 8.41
N GLY A 202 -1.57 -5.51 7.74
CA GLY A 202 -1.70 -5.04 6.37
C GLY A 202 -2.03 -6.17 5.39
N VAL A 203 -1.41 -7.33 5.54
CA VAL A 203 -1.73 -8.52 4.73
C VAL A 203 -3.19 -8.94 4.95
N LEU A 204 -3.66 -9.00 6.20
CA LEU A 204 -5.06 -9.30 6.51
C LEU A 204 -6.02 -8.27 5.90
N THR A 205 -5.72 -6.97 6.01
CA THR A 205 -6.52 -5.91 5.40
C THR A 205 -6.65 -6.11 3.89
N VAL A 206 -5.52 -6.34 3.19
CA VAL A 206 -5.54 -6.58 1.74
C VAL A 206 -6.42 -7.78 1.38
N ILE A 207 -6.27 -8.91 2.08
CA ILE A 207 -7.05 -10.12 1.79
C ILE A 207 -8.54 -9.89 2.02
N THR A 208 -8.92 -9.26 3.14
CA THR A 208 -10.33 -9.02 3.48
C THR A 208 -11.00 -8.07 2.48
N GLU A 209 -10.32 -6.97 2.11
CA GLU A 209 -10.89 -6.00 1.17
C GLU A 209 -10.93 -6.51 -0.26
N SER A 210 -9.96 -7.34 -0.68
CA SER A 210 -9.99 -7.95 -2.02
C SER A 210 -11.09 -9.01 -2.15
N ALA A 211 -11.32 -9.80 -1.12
CA ALA A 211 -12.41 -10.79 -1.09
C ALA A 211 -13.79 -10.10 -1.16
N GLY A 212 -13.99 -9.01 -0.41
CA GLY A 212 -15.21 -8.22 -0.46
C GLY A 212 -15.46 -7.60 -1.84
N SER A 213 -14.41 -7.13 -2.52
CA SER A 213 -14.51 -6.57 -3.87
C SER A 213 -14.85 -7.64 -4.92
N ALA A 214 -14.30 -8.84 -4.79
CA ALA A 214 -14.59 -9.97 -5.69
C ALA A 214 -16.03 -10.48 -5.51
N ALA A 215 -16.52 -10.60 -4.29
CA ALA A 215 -17.90 -10.98 -4.00
C ALA A 215 -18.90 -9.95 -4.57
N TRP A 216 -18.66 -8.65 -4.39
CA TRP A 216 -19.50 -7.60 -4.96
C TRP A 216 -19.47 -7.60 -6.50
N ALA A 217 -18.33 -7.88 -7.13
CA ALA A 217 -18.23 -7.97 -8.59
C ALA A 217 -18.98 -9.18 -9.15
N ALA A 218 -18.98 -10.30 -8.43
CA ALA A 218 -19.73 -11.50 -8.80
C ALA A 218 -21.25 -11.28 -8.68
N ASP A 219 -21.70 -10.59 -7.61
CA ASP A 219 -23.11 -10.24 -7.41
C ASP A 219 -23.59 -9.13 -8.37
N GLY A 220 -22.71 -8.21 -8.76
CA GLY A 220 -23.01 -7.10 -9.67
C GLY A 220 -23.20 -7.51 -11.13
N VAL A 221 -22.67 -8.64 -11.56
CA VAL A 221 -22.88 -9.18 -12.93
C VAL A 221 -24.24 -9.86 -13.07
N GLY A 222 -24.91 -10.17 -11.94
CA GLY A 222 -26.25 -10.84 -11.93
C GLY A 222 -27.45 -9.91 -12.11
N THR A 223 -27.32 -8.58 -12.00
CA THR A 223 -28.48 -7.66 -11.93
C THR A 223 -28.58 -6.59 -13.03
N ALA A 224 -27.78 -6.64 -14.08
CA ALA A 224 -27.98 -5.81 -15.28
C ALA A 224 -28.88 -6.50 -16.31
N GLY A 225 -30.01 -7.07 -15.89
CA GLY A 225 -30.94 -7.75 -16.78
C GLY A 225 -32.38 -7.69 -16.30
N ARG A 226 -33.07 -6.59 -16.54
CA ARG A 226 -34.49 -6.39 -16.90
C ARG A 226 -35.05 -5.13 -16.25
N VAL A 227 -35.04 -4.06 -16.99
CA VAL A 227 -36.08 -3.04 -16.85
C VAL A 227 -37.37 -3.66 -17.33
N GLY A 228 -38.13 -4.25 -16.41
CA GLY A 228 -39.46 -4.76 -16.65
C GLY A 228 -40.44 -3.60 -16.65
N LYS A 229 -41.34 -3.57 -17.67
CA LYS A 229 -42.40 -2.62 -17.87
C LYS A 229 -43.23 -2.37 -16.60
N ALA A 230 -43.62 -1.11 -16.43
CA ALA A 230 -44.57 -0.63 -15.45
C ALA A 230 -45.83 -1.50 -15.37
N GLY A 231 -46.00 -2.18 -14.23
CA GLY A 231 -47.22 -2.88 -13.85
C GLY A 231 -48.08 -1.97 -12.96
N ARG A 232 -49.39 -1.87 -13.26
CA ARG A 232 -50.42 -1.06 -12.60
C ARG A 232 -50.40 -1.16 -11.08
N VAL A 233 -50.50 -0.01 -10.43
CA VAL A 233 -50.81 0.14 -8.99
C VAL A 233 -52.19 -0.40 -8.72
N GLY A 234 -52.29 -1.48 -7.94
CA GLY A 234 -53.52 -2.03 -7.38
C GLY A 234 -53.77 -1.53 -5.98
N LYS A 235 -55.06 -1.31 -5.67
CA LYS A 235 -55.64 -0.68 -4.46
C LYS A 235 -55.21 -1.25 -3.11
N ALA A 236 -55.21 -0.33 -2.17
CA ALA A 236 -55.19 -0.40 -0.73
C ALA A 236 -55.70 -1.70 -0.06
N GLY A 237 -54.84 -2.26 0.82
CA GLY A 237 -55.22 -3.16 1.90
C GLY A 237 -54.90 -2.50 3.25
N ARG A 238 -55.92 -2.39 4.12
CA ARG A 238 -55.82 -1.93 5.52
C ARG A 238 -54.97 -2.91 6.33
N VAL A 239 -54.03 -2.41 7.10
CA VAL A 239 -53.51 -3.14 8.27
C VAL A 239 -53.48 -2.20 9.43
N GLY A 240 -54.13 -2.64 10.52
CA GLY A 240 -54.30 -1.90 11.72
C GLY A 240 -53.21 -2.12 12.74
N THR A 241 -53.16 -1.13 13.63
CA THR A 241 -52.83 -1.11 15.08
C THR A 241 -51.43 -1.44 15.58
N ALA A 242 -50.79 -0.41 16.03
CA ALA A 242 -50.35 -0.11 17.42
C ALA A 242 -49.02 -0.75 17.86
N GLY A 243 -48.01 0.09 17.97
CA GLY A 243 -46.86 -0.06 18.82
C GLY A 243 -46.29 1.32 19.17
N ARG A 244 -46.55 1.79 20.41
CA ARG A 244 -45.99 3.02 20.98
C ARG A 244 -44.52 2.83 21.28
N VAL A 245 -43.66 3.75 20.81
CA VAL A 245 -42.46 4.14 21.55
C VAL A 245 -42.26 5.65 21.33
N GLY A 246 -42.32 6.42 22.43
CA GLY A 246 -41.95 7.82 22.47
C GLY A 246 -40.42 7.98 22.50
N THR A 247 -39.88 9.09 22.14
CA THR A 247 -39.81 10.39 22.81
C THR A 247 -39.02 11.33 21.93
N ALA A 248 -39.43 12.57 21.97
CA ALA A 248 -38.98 13.72 21.23
C ALA A 248 -37.50 14.13 21.46
N GLY A 249 -36.77 14.44 20.39
CA GLY A 249 -35.60 15.30 20.39
C GLY A 249 -35.85 16.48 19.50
N ARG A 250 -35.98 17.70 20.05
CA ARG A 250 -36.15 18.96 19.33
C ARG A 250 -34.88 19.30 18.58
N VAL A 251 -34.97 19.54 17.30
CA VAL A 251 -33.96 20.27 16.50
C VAL A 251 -34.46 21.71 16.37
N GLY A 252 -33.72 22.65 16.96
CA GLY A 252 -33.99 24.08 16.84
C GLY A 252 -33.46 24.62 15.53
N THR A 253 -34.28 25.44 14.90
CA THR A 253 -34.06 26.15 13.64
C THR A 253 -33.33 27.47 13.83
N ALA A 254 -32.60 27.85 12.77
CA ALA A 254 -32.28 29.21 12.31
C ALA A 254 -31.24 30.02 13.09
N GLY A 255 -30.11 30.24 12.43
CA GLY A 255 -29.20 31.37 12.61
C GLY A 255 -28.95 32.08 11.29
N ARG A 256 -29.35 33.33 11.19
CA ARG A 256 -29.24 34.24 10.03
C ARG A 256 -27.79 34.49 9.63
N VAL A 257 -27.57 34.58 8.33
CA VAL A 257 -26.40 35.17 7.70
C VAL A 257 -26.51 36.72 7.84
N GLY A 258 -25.47 37.32 8.39
CA GLY A 258 -25.27 38.77 8.41
C GLY A 258 -24.04 39.10 7.58
N GLU A 259 -24.25 39.81 6.47
CA GLU A 259 -23.22 40.56 5.76
C GLU A 259 -22.70 41.72 6.62
N ALA A 260 -21.41 41.98 6.61
CA ALA A 260 -20.84 43.27 6.90
C ALA A 260 -19.51 43.46 6.15
N ASP A 261 -19.53 44.39 5.24
CA ASP A 261 -18.41 45.03 4.55
C ASP A 261 -17.42 45.65 5.53
N GLY A 262 -16.13 45.64 5.18
CA GLY A 262 -15.10 46.34 5.92
C GLY A 262 -13.77 46.38 5.19
N VAL A 263 -13.61 47.35 4.27
CA VAL A 263 -12.35 47.72 3.63
C VAL A 263 -11.37 48.28 4.66
N GLY A 264 -10.10 47.84 4.64
CA GLY A 264 -9.02 48.40 5.44
C GLY A 264 -7.66 48.14 4.84
N THR A 265 -7.16 49.05 4.04
CA THR A 265 -5.80 49.17 3.52
C THR A 265 -4.82 49.67 4.58
N ALA A 266 -3.62 49.08 4.65
CA ALA A 266 -2.31 49.66 5.01
C ALA A 266 -1.37 48.48 5.38
N GLY A 267 -0.14 48.33 4.96
CA GLY A 267 0.88 49.21 4.53
C GLY A 267 2.18 48.42 4.54
N CYS A 268 3.00 48.59 3.53
CA CYS A 268 4.36 48.06 3.36
C CYS A 268 5.28 48.24 4.58
N VAL A 269 6.11 47.24 4.87
CA VAL A 269 7.54 47.52 5.18
C VAL A 269 8.39 46.33 4.70
N GLY A 270 9.19 46.56 3.68
CA GLY A 270 10.27 45.67 3.24
C GLY A 270 11.46 45.72 4.20
N ARG A 271 12.09 44.55 4.37
CA ARG A 271 13.49 44.49 4.83
C ARG A 271 14.28 43.57 3.92
N THR A 272 15.04 44.19 3.08
CA THR A 272 16.19 43.64 2.36
C THR A 272 17.24 43.22 3.36
N PHE A 273 17.70 41.97 3.28
CA PHE A 273 18.93 41.56 3.93
C PHE A 273 20.03 41.40 2.87
N ARG A 274 21.04 42.23 3.06
CA ARG A 274 22.26 42.33 2.24
C ARG A 274 23.13 41.08 2.45
N SER A 275 23.67 40.62 1.34
CA SER A 275 24.80 39.73 1.22
C SER A 275 26.10 40.40 1.68
N ASP A 276 26.79 39.87 2.68
CA ASP A 276 28.21 40.21 2.93
C ASP A 276 29.07 39.02 2.48
N ARG A 277 29.79 39.27 1.42
CA ARG A 277 30.99 38.48 1.01
C ARG A 277 32.16 38.94 1.90
N ARG A 278 32.92 37.99 2.43
CA ARG A 278 34.32 38.23 2.82
C ARG A 278 35.26 37.26 2.12
N PRO A 279 36.43 37.74 1.73
CA PRO A 279 37.32 37.07 0.82
C PRO A 279 38.37 36.17 1.47
N ASP A 280 38.98 35.35 0.62
CA ASP A 280 40.16 34.50 0.79
C ASP A 280 41.26 35.02 1.71
N ARG A 281 41.84 34.12 2.50
CA ARG A 281 43.29 34.16 2.78
C ARG A 281 43.87 32.73 2.66
N ALA A 282 44.77 32.61 1.68
CA ALA A 282 45.74 31.56 1.55
C ALA A 282 46.75 31.53 2.70
N SER A 283 47.11 30.38 3.16
CA SER A 283 48.46 29.91 3.49
C SER A 283 48.41 28.40 3.73
#